data_fad5f5d35ae3f66a5528ad7854545166
#
_entry.id   fad5f5d35ae3f66a5528ad7854545166
#
_cell.length_a   1.000
_cell.length_b   1.000
_cell.length_c   1.000
_cell.angle_alpha   90.00
_cell.angle_beta   90.00
_cell.angle_gamma   90.00
#
_symmetry.space_group_name_H-M   'P 1'
#
loop_
_entity.id
_entity.type
_entity.pdbx_description
1 polymer ?
#
loop_
_entity_poly.entity_id
_entity_poly.type
_entity_poly.pdbx_seq_one_letter_code
_entity_poly.pdbx_strand_id
1 'polypeptide(L)'
;MKRSEINGILKENIEFIKSQNFSLPPFAWFTPDEWKGKGHEYDEIRDHMLGWDITDYGKGDFEKIGLFLFTIRNGKLGDPDCKKTYAEKLLISDEDQYSPMHYHYSKMEDIINRGGGVLVVEAYNRGDDDGLADTPVTVTTDGHVRTVPAGTKIRLMPGESITLPPYQYHAFWAEKGNGKVLIGEVSMVNDDNTDNRFYEDMGRFPKIEEDEPPLYLLCNEYPEA
;
A
#
# COMPACT_ATOMS: atom_id res chain seq x y z
N MET A 1 -9.56 -1.21 -15.70
CA MET A 1 -10.07 -0.03 -14.98
C MET A 1 -10.08 1.16 -15.93
N LYS A 2 -11.12 1.98 -15.93
CA LYS A 2 -11.16 3.20 -16.74
C LYS A 2 -10.44 4.36 -16.05
N ARG A 3 -9.92 5.32 -16.83
CA ARG A 3 -9.30 6.53 -16.27
C ARG A 3 -10.31 7.36 -15.44
N SER A 4 -11.56 7.42 -15.89
CA SER A 4 -12.64 8.08 -15.16
C SER A 4 -12.89 7.45 -13.77
N GLU A 5 -12.78 6.12 -13.65
CA GLU A 5 -12.87 5.41 -12.37
C GLU A 5 -11.67 5.77 -11.46
N ILE A 6 -10.45 5.75 -12.01
CA ILE A 6 -9.23 6.16 -11.30
C ILE A 6 -9.36 7.59 -10.78
N ASN A 7 -9.81 8.53 -11.63
CA ASN A 7 -10.02 9.92 -11.24
C ASN A 7 -11.08 10.07 -10.14
N GLY A 8 -12.13 9.25 -10.17
CA GLY A 8 -13.15 9.18 -9.12
C GLY A 8 -12.57 8.72 -7.79
N ILE A 9 -11.82 7.61 -7.80
CA ILE A 9 -11.12 7.06 -6.64
C ILE A 9 -10.14 8.07 -6.05
N LEU A 10 -9.35 8.74 -6.90
CA LEU A 10 -8.43 9.80 -6.47
C LEU A 10 -9.17 10.92 -5.73
N LYS A 11 -10.25 11.48 -6.33
CA LYS A 11 -11.02 12.58 -5.73
C LYS A 11 -11.58 12.21 -4.36
N GLU A 12 -12.20 11.03 -4.27
CA GLU A 12 -12.80 10.56 -3.02
C GLU A 12 -11.76 10.37 -1.91
N ASN A 13 -10.65 9.68 -2.24
CA ASN A 13 -9.62 9.39 -1.25
C ASN A 13 -8.80 10.63 -0.86
N ILE A 14 -8.62 11.60 -1.74
CA ILE A 14 -8.04 12.91 -1.40
C ILE A 14 -8.91 13.63 -0.35
N GLU A 15 -10.22 13.64 -0.51
CA GLU A 15 -11.11 14.26 0.49
C GLU A 15 -11.07 13.49 1.82
N PHE A 16 -10.98 12.17 1.79
CA PHE A 16 -10.79 11.38 3.00
C PHE A 16 -9.46 11.70 3.69
N ILE A 17 -8.33 11.75 2.96
CA ILE A 17 -7.01 12.15 3.51
C ILE A 17 -7.09 13.51 4.20
N LYS A 18 -7.72 14.51 3.56
CA LYS A 18 -7.93 15.83 4.14
C LYS A 18 -8.77 15.78 5.41
N SER A 19 -9.83 14.97 5.44
CA SER A 19 -10.69 14.80 6.61
C SER A 19 -9.95 14.23 7.83
N GLN A 20 -8.90 13.44 7.57
CA GLN A 20 -8.01 12.90 8.60
C GLN A 20 -6.88 13.87 8.99
N ASN A 21 -6.88 15.11 8.51
CA ASN A 21 -5.86 16.14 8.74
C ASN A 21 -4.44 15.68 8.34
N PHE A 22 -4.32 14.81 7.34
CA PHE A 22 -3.03 14.36 6.82
C PHE A 22 -2.61 15.21 5.62
N SER A 23 -1.39 15.74 5.66
CA SER A 23 -0.84 16.57 4.57
C SER A 23 0.14 15.76 3.72
N LEU A 24 -0.08 15.77 2.40
CA LEU A 24 0.83 15.16 1.44
C LEU A 24 1.89 16.15 0.95
N PRO A 25 3.05 15.66 0.48
CA PRO A 25 4.10 16.50 -0.08
C PRO A 25 3.65 17.22 -1.36
N PRO A 26 4.28 18.33 -1.74
CA PRO A 26 3.86 19.14 -2.90
C PRO A 26 3.74 18.38 -4.21
N PHE A 27 4.57 17.37 -4.46
CA PHE A 27 4.53 16.60 -5.71
C PHE A 27 3.25 15.75 -5.88
N ALA A 28 2.49 15.51 -4.82
CA ALA A 28 1.18 14.86 -4.89
C ALA A 28 0.19 15.66 -5.76
N TRP A 29 0.42 16.95 -5.87
CA TRP A 29 -0.49 17.89 -6.53
C TRP A 29 -0.04 18.34 -7.91
N PHE A 30 1.09 17.82 -8.42
CA PHE A 30 1.54 18.14 -9.76
C PHE A 30 0.59 17.57 -10.80
N THR A 31 0.06 18.45 -11.62
CA THR A 31 -0.77 18.08 -12.77
C THR A 31 0.05 17.37 -13.86
N PRO A 32 -0.58 16.63 -14.77
CA PRO A 32 0.11 16.01 -15.90
C PRO A 32 0.90 17.03 -16.75
N ASP A 33 0.40 18.27 -16.87
CA ASP A 33 1.10 19.32 -17.61
C ASP A 33 2.31 19.86 -16.85
N GLU A 34 2.23 20.00 -15.54
CA GLU A 34 3.39 20.40 -14.72
C GLU A 34 4.49 19.34 -14.74
N TRP A 35 4.14 18.05 -14.82
CA TRP A 35 5.13 16.97 -14.95
C TRP A 35 5.96 17.05 -16.22
N LYS A 36 5.41 17.54 -17.33
CA LYS A 36 6.15 17.76 -18.60
C LYS A 36 7.31 18.75 -18.49
N GLY A 37 7.28 19.61 -17.47
CA GLY A 37 8.33 20.61 -17.21
C GLY A 37 9.30 20.24 -16.09
N LYS A 38 9.19 19.03 -15.51
CA LYS A 38 10.06 18.55 -14.42
C LYS A 38 11.31 17.88 -14.98
N GLY A 39 12.48 18.45 -14.72
CA GLY A 39 13.77 17.92 -15.13
C GLY A 39 14.32 16.85 -14.19
N HIS A 40 15.62 16.57 -14.32
CA HIS A 40 16.33 15.52 -13.54
C HIS A 40 16.36 15.76 -12.03
N GLU A 41 16.08 16.97 -11.55
CA GLU A 41 15.94 17.26 -10.11
C GLU A 41 14.75 16.55 -9.45
N TYR A 42 13.86 15.94 -10.26
CA TYR A 42 12.72 15.12 -9.80
C TYR A 42 12.92 13.62 -10.04
N ASP A 43 14.09 13.17 -10.45
CA ASP A 43 14.34 11.75 -10.78
C ASP A 43 14.16 10.84 -9.58
N GLU A 44 14.45 11.27 -8.35
CA GLU A 44 14.14 10.45 -7.16
C GLU A 44 12.66 10.07 -7.10
N ILE A 45 11.74 10.95 -7.50
CA ILE A 45 10.30 10.64 -7.49
C ILE A 45 9.98 9.56 -8.52
N ARG A 46 10.54 9.67 -9.73
CA ARG A 46 10.36 8.69 -10.82
C ARG A 46 10.99 7.34 -10.49
N ASP A 47 12.28 7.37 -10.15
CA ASP A 47 13.10 6.18 -9.95
C ASP A 47 12.68 5.35 -8.73
N HIS A 48 12.14 6.01 -7.70
CA HIS A 48 11.70 5.36 -6.48
C HIS A 48 10.20 5.11 -6.44
N MET A 49 9.48 5.34 -7.56
CA MET A 49 8.05 5.10 -7.70
C MET A 49 7.23 5.83 -6.62
N LEU A 50 7.56 7.10 -6.35
CA LEU A 50 6.82 7.91 -5.37
C LEU A 50 5.52 8.42 -5.99
N GLY A 51 4.49 8.65 -5.19
CA GLY A 51 3.24 9.26 -5.62
C GLY A 51 2.04 8.33 -5.58
N TRP A 52 1.01 8.70 -6.34
CA TRP A 52 -0.27 8.01 -6.40
C TRP A 52 -0.16 6.63 -7.03
N ASP A 53 -0.90 5.69 -6.47
CA ASP A 53 -0.98 4.34 -7.00
C ASP A 53 -2.34 3.72 -6.65
N ILE A 54 -2.89 2.97 -7.58
CA ILE A 54 -4.18 2.30 -7.44
C ILE A 54 -4.03 0.92 -8.05
N THR A 55 -4.40 -0.10 -7.30
CA THR A 55 -4.37 -1.47 -7.79
C THR A 55 -5.68 -2.19 -7.51
N ASP A 56 -6.15 -2.95 -8.47
CA ASP A 56 -7.19 -3.98 -8.34
C ASP A 56 -6.59 -5.39 -8.39
N TYR A 57 -5.26 -5.47 -8.26
CA TYR A 57 -4.49 -6.71 -8.33
C TYR A 57 -4.77 -7.54 -9.59
N GLY A 58 -5.22 -6.87 -10.67
CA GLY A 58 -5.60 -7.51 -11.95
C GLY A 58 -6.92 -8.29 -11.90
N LYS A 59 -7.73 -8.13 -10.85
CA LYS A 59 -9.00 -8.84 -10.67
C LYS A 59 -10.19 -8.09 -11.29
N GLY A 60 -10.05 -6.79 -11.61
CA GLY A 60 -11.13 -6.00 -12.24
C GLY A 60 -12.27 -5.62 -11.31
N ASP A 61 -12.08 -5.72 -9.99
CA ASP A 61 -13.09 -5.40 -8.96
C ASP A 61 -12.39 -4.67 -7.80
N PHE A 62 -12.06 -3.39 -8.03
CA PHE A 62 -11.35 -2.56 -7.06
C PHE A 62 -12.10 -2.43 -5.73
N GLU A 63 -13.44 -2.41 -5.75
CA GLU A 63 -14.24 -2.26 -4.53
C GLU A 63 -14.09 -3.44 -3.58
N LYS A 64 -13.89 -4.66 -4.12
CA LYS A 64 -13.74 -5.88 -3.30
C LYS A 64 -12.29 -6.27 -3.07
N ILE A 65 -11.47 -6.17 -4.11
CA ILE A 65 -10.05 -6.56 -4.07
C ILE A 65 -9.27 -5.40 -4.67
N GLY A 66 -8.71 -4.57 -3.81
CA GLY A 66 -8.05 -3.36 -4.25
C GLY A 66 -7.32 -2.64 -3.14
N LEU A 67 -6.48 -1.71 -3.54
CA LEU A 67 -5.78 -0.82 -2.63
C LEU A 67 -5.52 0.53 -3.30
N PHE A 68 -5.82 1.59 -2.58
CA PHE A 68 -5.38 2.93 -2.92
C PHE A 68 -4.17 3.27 -2.06
N LEU A 69 -3.13 3.82 -2.65
CA LEU A 69 -1.95 4.22 -1.90
C LEU A 69 -1.25 5.45 -2.48
N PHE A 70 -0.43 6.09 -1.62
CA PHE A 70 0.49 7.14 -2.00
C PHE A 70 1.85 6.86 -1.36
N THR A 71 2.86 6.61 -2.18
CA THR A 71 4.24 6.46 -1.70
C THR A 71 4.83 7.83 -1.42
N ILE A 72 5.05 8.15 -0.14
CA ILE A 72 5.54 9.45 0.32
C ILE A 72 7.06 9.54 0.13
N ARG A 73 7.75 8.44 0.45
CA ARG A 73 9.21 8.27 0.29
C ARG A 73 9.57 6.80 0.18
N ASN A 74 10.66 6.54 -0.53
CA ASN A 74 11.20 5.20 -0.69
C ASN A 74 12.71 5.28 -0.98
N GLY A 75 13.43 4.23 -0.65
CA GLY A 75 14.78 3.99 -1.12
C GLY A 75 14.78 3.27 -2.49
N LYS A 76 15.91 2.70 -2.85
CA LYS A 76 16.08 1.87 -4.05
C LYS A 76 16.81 0.59 -3.67
N LEU A 77 16.10 -0.54 -3.75
CA LEU A 77 16.64 -1.84 -3.36
C LEU A 77 17.82 -2.23 -4.28
N GLY A 78 18.92 -2.64 -3.68
CA GLY A 78 20.11 -3.08 -4.44
C GLY A 78 20.97 -1.95 -5.02
N ASP A 79 20.60 -0.68 -4.82
CA ASP A 79 21.40 0.47 -5.26
C ASP A 79 22.38 0.90 -4.13
N PRO A 80 23.70 0.70 -4.30
CA PRO A 80 24.69 1.05 -3.27
C PRO A 80 24.83 2.56 -3.06
N ASP A 81 24.42 3.38 -4.02
CA ASP A 81 24.48 4.84 -3.94
C ASP A 81 23.26 5.42 -3.23
N CYS A 82 22.14 4.73 -3.20
CA CYS A 82 20.96 5.12 -2.44
C CYS A 82 21.13 4.80 -0.96
N LYS A 83 21.31 5.85 -0.13
CA LYS A 83 21.50 5.70 1.34
C LYS A 83 20.18 5.61 2.11
N LYS A 84 19.04 5.80 1.47
CA LYS A 84 17.72 5.71 2.09
C LYS A 84 17.31 4.24 2.22
N THR A 85 17.27 3.73 3.45
CA THR A 85 16.99 2.31 3.75
C THR A 85 15.56 2.05 4.19
N TYR A 86 14.69 3.03 4.04
CA TYR A 86 13.30 3.01 4.53
C TYR A 86 12.33 3.54 3.48
N ALA A 87 11.07 3.19 3.68
CA ALA A 87 9.93 3.70 2.92
C ALA A 87 8.82 4.17 3.87
N GLU A 88 7.99 5.06 3.37
CA GLU A 88 6.73 5.47 3.99
C GLU A 88 5.66 5.56 2.93
N LYS A 89 4.53 4.91 3.18
CA LYS A 89 3.35 4.95 2.33
C LYS A 89 2.13 5.33 3.15
N LEU A 90 1.21 6.00 2.49
CA LEU A 90 -0.16 6.17 2.94
C LEU A 90 -1.03 5.23 2.11
N LEU A 91 -1.85 4.42 2.78
CA LEU A 91 -2.78 3.52 2.13
C LEU A 91 -4.20 3.83 2.61
N ILE A 92 -5.19 3.52 1.79
CA ILE A 92 -6.59 3.61 2.17
C ILE A 92 -7.27 2.30 1.76
N SER A 93 -8.00 1.74 2.71
CA SER A 93 -8.87 0.59 2.50
C SER A 93 -10.31 0.99 2.78
N ASP A 94 -11.21 0.66 1.87
CA ASP A 94 -12.65 0.73 2.08
C ASP A 94 -13.14 -0.46 2.91
N GLU A 95 -14.39 -0.37 3.43
CA GLU A 95 -15.00 -1.47 4.16
C GLU A 95 -15.03 -2.75 3.31
N ASP A 96 -14.55 -3.86 3.90
CA ASP A 96 -14.45 -5.17 3.23
C ASP A 96 -13.59 -5.18 1.95
N GLN A 97 -12.88 -4.10 1.62
CA GLN A 97 -11.93 -4.06 0.50
C GLN A 97 -10.66 -4.82 0.88
N TYR A 98 -10.50 -5.99 0.30
CA TYR A 98 -9.45 -6.94 0.67
C TYR A 98 -8.13 -6.63 -0.03
N SER A 99 -7.07 -6.40 0.74
CA SER A 99 -5.69 -6.44 0.27
C SER A 99 -5.19 -7.88 0.38
N PRO A 100 -4.86 -8.53 -0.76
CA PRO A 100 -4.64 -9.98 -0.81
C PRO A 100 -3.51 -10.48 0.06
N MET A 101 -3.66 -11.72 0.54
CA MET A 101 -2.69 -12.44 1.33
C MET A 101 -1.34 -12.52 0.62
N HIS A 102 -0.30 -11.97 1.23
CA HIS A 102 1.06 -11.92 0.70
C HIS A 102 2.10 -11.86 1.82
N TYR A 103 3.36 -12.06 1.47
CA TYR A 103 4.50 -11.73 2.32
C TYR A 103 5.59 -11.02 1.50
N HIS A 104 6.55 -10.43 2.20
CA HIS A 104 7.75 -9.85 1.60
C HIS A 104 8.97 -10.73 1.87
N TYR A 105 9.85 -10.87 0.88
CA TYR A 105 11.07 -11.67 1.04
C TYR A 105 12.09 -10.98 1.97
N SER A 106 12.21 -9.67 1.89
CA SER A 106 13.22 -8.89 2.61
C SER A 106 12.65 -7.76 3.46
N LYS A 107 11.52 -7.18 3.06
CA LYS A 107 10.93 -6.02 3.72
C LYS A 107 10.27 -6.41 5.04
N MET A 108 10.69 -5.74 6.13
CA MET A 108 9.92 -5.62 7.36
C MET A 108 9.12 -4.33 7.31
N GLU A 109 7.89 -4.37 7.80
CA GLU A 109 7.00 -3.22 7.81
C GLU A 109 6.15 -3.12 9.08
N ASP A 110 5.82 -1.90 9.44
CA ASP A 110 4.76 -1.59 10.40
C ASP A 110 3.54 -1.08 9.65
N ILE A 111 2.40 -1.72 9.86
CA ILE A 111 1.09 -1.31 9.38
C ILE A 111 0.36 -0.63 10.53
N ILE A 112 0.00 0.63 10.35
CA ILE A 112 -0.47 1.52 11.41
C ILE A 112 -1.85 2.06 11.03
N ASN A 113 -2.85 1.89 11.88
CA ASN A 113 -4.13 2.60 11.72
C ASN A 113 -3.93 4.08 12.09
N ARG A 114 -3.92 4.96 11.09
CA ARG A 114 -3.73 6.41 11.27
C ARG A 114 -5.03 7.18 11.50
N GLY A 115 -6.17 6.53 11.27
CA GLY A 115 -7.48 7.17 11.50
C GLY A 115 -8.59 6.56 10.67
N GLY A 116 -9.81 7.01 10.93
CA GLY A 116 -11.03 6.47 10.33
C GLY A 116 -11.57 5.27 11.09
N GLY A 117 -11.87 4.18 10.39
CA GLY A 117 -12.47 2.98 10.95
C GLY A 117 -11.51 2.06 11.68
N VAL A 118 -11.87 0.78 11.72
CA VAL A 118 -11.07 -0.29 12.33
C VAL A 118 -10.34 -1.06 11.23
N LEU A 119 -9.02 -1.16 11.34
CA LEU A 119 -8.21 -1.99 10.44
C LEU A 119 -8.17 -3.42 10.95
N VAL A 120 -8.41 -4.38 10.08
CA VAL A 120 -8.25 -5.81 10.36
C VAL A 120 -7.04 -6.33 9.62
N VAL A 121 -6.16 -7.03 10.33
CA VAL A 121 -5.01 -7.74 9.74
C VAL A 121 -5.14 -9.23 10.09
N GLU A 122 -5.01 -10.08 9.08
CA GLU A 122 -4.99 -11.53 9.22
C GLU A 122 -3.60 -12.04 8.88
N ALA A 123 -2.99 -12.89 9.73
CA ALA A 123 -1.62 -13.33 9.56
C ALA A 123 -1.46 -14.84 9.70
N TYR A 124 -0.49 -15.37 8.91
CA TYR A 124 -0.06 -16.76 8.96
C TYR A 124 1.47 -16.85 8.89
N ASN A 125 2.03 -17.93 9.45
CA ASN A 125 3.39 -18.30 9.14
C ASN A 125 3.44 -18.90 7.73
N ARG A 126 4.58 -18.76 7.05
CA ARG A 126 4.86 -19.48 5.81
C ARG A 126 5.14 -20.94 6.11
N GLY A 127 4.48 -21.84 5.38
CA GLY A 127 4.73 -23.29 5.44
C GLY A 127 5.94 -23.71 4.59
N ASP A 128 6.39 -24.96 4.76
CA ASP A 128 7.50 -25.53 3.99
C ASP A 128 7.20 -25.68 2.50
N ASP A 129 5.92 -25.79 2.16
CA ASP A 129 5.40 -25.82 0.77
C ASP A 129 5.11 -24.44 0.19
N ASP A 130 5.57 -23.35 0.84
CA ASP A 130 5.28 -21.97 0.54
C ASP A 130 3.79 -21.58 0.69
N GLY A 131 3.00 -22.43 1.37
CA GLY A 131 1.60 -22.20 1.70
C GLY A 131 1.41 -21.54 3.07
N LEU A 132 0.14 -21.43 3.48
CA LEU A 132 -0.25 -20.93 4.80
C LEU A 132 -0.11 -22.05 5.83
N ALA A 133 0.76 -21.88 6.82
CA ALA A 133 0.93 -22.88 7.89
C ALA A 133 -0.16 -22.73 8.95
N ASP A 134 -0.72 -23.86 9.39
CA ASP A 134 -1.65 -23.95 10.54
C ASP A 134 -0.87 -24.03 11.86
N THR A 135 0.07 -23.12 12.05
CA THR A 135 0.88 -23.02 13.28
C THR A 135 0.61 -21.69 13.96
N PRO A 136 0.69 -21.62 15.30
CA PRO A 136 0.52 -20.35 16.00
C PRO A 136 1.49 -19.27 15.51
N VAL A 137 0.96 -18.08 15.30
CA VAL A 137 1.70 -16.93 14.74
C VAL A 137 2.13 -16.01 15.87
N THR A 138 3.41 -15.63 15.89
CA THR A 138 3.90 -14.57 16.78
C THR A 138 3.69 -13.24 16.09
N VAL A 139 2.96 -12.34 16.75
CA VAL A 139 2.69 -10.97 16.27
C VAL A 139 3.16 -9.96 17.30
N THR A 140 3.60 -8.80 16.79
CA THR A 140 3.96 -7.66 17.63
C THR A 140 3.01 -6.50 17.32
N THR A 141 2.24 -6.07 18.32
CA THR A 141 1.34 -4.91 18.21
C THR A 141 1.80 -3.85 19.22
N ASP A 142 2.18 -2.66 18.72
CA ASP A 142 2.66 -1.54 19.56
C ASP A 142 3.78 -1.95 20.57
N GLY A 143 4.70 -2.80 20.11
CA GLY A 143 5.79 -3.34 20.93
C GLY A 143 5.41 -4.49 21.88
N HIS A 144 4.12 -4.89 21.92
CA HIS A 144 3.66 -6.03 22.69
C HIS A 144 3.67 -7.31 21.86
N VAL A 145 4.53 -8.25 22.24
CA VAL A 145 4.66 -9.57 21.58
C VAL A 145 3.64 -10.55 22.15
N ARG A 146 2.92 -11.23 21.26
CA ARG A 146 1.96 -12.29 21.64
C ARG A 146 1.90 -13.36 20.57
N THR A 147 1.48 -14.57 20.97
CA THR A 147 1.23 -15.68 20.05
C THR A 147 -0.28 -15.88 19.90
N VAL A 148 -0.76 -15.98 18.67
CA VAL A 148 -2.16 -16.17 18.33
C VAL A 148 -2.32 -17.37 17.40
N PRO A 149 -3.49 -18.02 17.32
CA PRO A 149 -3.75 -19.05 16.30
C PRO A 149 -3.56 -18.50 14.88
N ALA A 150 -3.18 -19.37 13.93
CA ALA A 150 -3.13 -19.04 12.52
C ALA A 150 -4.47 -18.46 12.04
N GLY A 151 -4.43 -17.46 11.17
CA GLY A 151 -5.63 -16.80 10.64
C GLY A 151 -6.43 -15.97 11.65
N THR A 152 -5.83 -15.64 12.80
CA THR A 152 -6.48 -14.71 13.75
C THR A 152 -6.62 -13.35 13.13
N LYS A 153 -7.84 -12.82 13.14
CA LYS A 153 -8.14 -11.44 12.72
C LYS A 153 -7.79 -10.47 13.84
N ILE A 154 -6.71 -9.74 13.63
CA ILE A 154 -6.18 -8.76 14.58
C ILE A 154 -6.82 -7.42 14.23
N ARG A 155 -7.60 -6.87 15.16
CA ARG A 155 -8.25 -5.57 15.01
C ARG A 155 -7.33 -4.49 15.55
N LEU A 156 -7.09 -3.46 14.75
CA LEU A 156 -6.30 -2.29 15.11
C LEU A 156 -7.19 -1.05 15.10
N MET A 157 -7.34 -0.43 16.25
CA MET A 157 -8.04 0.85 16.41
C MET A 157 -7.14 2.01 15.95
N PRO A 158 -7.68 3.21 15.68
CA PRO A 158 -6.86 4.38 15.38
C PRO A 158 -5.73 4.60 16.41
N GLY A 159 -4.50 4.66 15.91
CA GLY A 159 -3.28 4.77 16.69
C GLY A 159 -2.53 3.44 16.89
N GLU A 160 -3.20 2.30 16.78
CA GLU A 160 -2.57 0.98 16.96
C GLU A 160 -1.84 0.51 15.69
N SER A 161 -0.85 -0.34 15.86
CA SER A 161 0.00 -0.87 14.79
C SER A 161 0.34 -2.35 14.96
N ILE A 162 0.77 -2.97 13.86
CA ILE A 162 1.34 -4.32 13.84
C ILE A 162 2.64 -4.30 13.06
N THR A 163 3.67 -4.98 13.58
CA THR A 163 4.93 -5.23 12.86
C THR A 163 4.85 -6.58 12.14
N LEU A 164 5.13 -6.57 10.85
CA LEU A 164 5.12 -7.72 9.95
C LEU A 164 6.56 -8.01 9.48
N PRO A 165 7.19 -9.08 9.97
CA PRO A 165 8.53 -9.47 9.54
C PRO A 165 8.49 -10.12 8.14
N PRO A 166 9.64 -10.21 7.44
CA PRO A 166 9.76 -11.00 6.22
C PRO A 166 9.20 -12.42 6.38
N TYR A 167 8.67 -12.97 5.28
CA TYR A 167 8.06 -14.30 5.19
C TYR A 167 6.82 -14.56 6.08
N GLN A 168 6.27 -13.53 6.72
CA GLN A 168 5.00 -13.65 7.41
C GLN A 168 3.86 -13.25 6.47
N TYR A 169 3.01 -14.22 6.11
CA TYR A 169 1.82 -13.95 5.31
C TYR A 169 0.85 -13.06 6.06
N HIS A 170 0.35 -12.04 5.36
CA HIS A 170 -0.66 -11.13 5.89
C HIS A 170 -1.61 -10.64 4.80
N ALA A 171 -2.82 -10.36 5.22
CA ALA A 171 -3.85 -9.65 4.46
C ALA A 171 -4.49 -8.62 5.37
N PHE A 172 -5.08 -7.56 4.79
CA PHE A 172 -5.76 -6.56 5.60
C PHE A 172 -6.93 -5.92 4.85
N TRP A 173 -7.85 -5.33 5.62
CA TRP A 173 -9.02 -4.60 5.12
C TRP A 173 -9.60 -3.70 6.23
N ALA A 174 -10.45 -2.73 5.84
CA ALA A 174 -11.27 -2.00 6.82
C ALA A 174 -12.48 -2.83 7.23
N GLU A 175 -12.75 -2.89 8.54
CA GLU A 175 -13.86 -3.65 9.10
C GLU A 175 -15.21 -3.04 8.73
N LYS A 176 -16.14 -3.88 8.26
CA LYS A 176 -17.48 -3.47 7.88
C LYS A 176 -18.25 -2.74 8.99
N GLY A 177 -18.91 -1.65 8.64
CA GLY A 177 -19.71 -0.84 9.55
C GLY A 177 -18.91 0.15 10.40
N ASN A 178 -17.60 0.26 10.18
CA ASN A 178 -16.72 1.18 10.89
C ASN A 178 -16.13 2.29 9.99
N GLY A 179 -16.41 2.24 8.70
CA GLY A 179 -15.93 3.20 7.73
C GLY A 179 -14.53 2.89 7.20
N LYS A 180 -14.11 3.69 6.24
CA LYS A 180 -12.81 3.68 5.56
C LYS A 180 -11.67 3.91 6.55
N VAL A 181 -10.51 3.28 6.33
CA VAL A 181 -9.32 3.41 7.18
C VAL A 181 -8.19 4.12 6.44
N LEU A 182 -7.58 5.09 7.09
CA LEU A 182 -6.29 5.66 6.71
C LEU A 182 -5.18 4.85 7.36
N ILE A 183 -4.32 4.26 6.55
CA ILE A 183 -3.24 3.36 6.98
C ILE A 183 -1.90 4.03 6.69
N GLY A 184 -0.99 4.02 7.66
CA GLY A 184 0.42 4.32 7.44
C GLY A 184 1.21 3.02 7.31
N GLU A 185 2.07 2.94 6.33
CA GLU A 185 3.11 1.90 6.24
C GLU A 185 4.46 2.58 6.45
N VAL A 186 5.21 2.12 7.44
CA VAL A 186 6.60 2.46 7.65
C VAL A 186 7.40 1.19 7.50
N SER A 187 8.33 1.15 6.54
CA SER A 187 8.99 -0.10 6.19
C SER A 187 10.46 0.08 5.82
N MET A 188 11.15 -1.02 5.65
CA MET A 188 12.37 -1.07 4.86
C MET A 188 12.04 -0.67 3.42
N VAL A 189 13.07 -0.52 2.57
CA VAL A 189 12.90 -0.18 1.15
C VAL A 189 11.87 -1.10 0.50
N ASN A 190 10.92 -0.51 -0.22
CA ASN A 190 9.87 -1.21 -0.93
C ASN A 190 10.26 -1.42 -2.41
N ASP A 191 10.13 -2.64 -2.89
CA ASP A 191 10.17 -3.00 -4.30
C ASP A 191 8.99 -3.92 -4.63
N ASP A 192 7.93 -3.33 -5.15
CA ASP A 192 6.69 -4.04 -5.47
C ASP A 192 6.85 -5.05 -6.62
N ASN A 193 7.93 -4.96 -7.40
CA ASN A 193 8.16 -5.85 -8.52
C ASN A 193 8.86 -7.16 -8.11
N THR A 194 9.73 -7.12 -7.09
CA THR A 194 10.61 -8.26 -6.77
C THR A 194 10.47 -8.76 -5.33
N ASP A 195 9.91 -7.97 -4.40
CA ASP A 195 9.87 -8.31 -2.96
C ASP A 195 8.51 -8.82 -2.48
N ASN A 196 7.51 -8.95 -3.36
CA ASN A 196 6.17 -9.43 -3.00
C ASN A 196 5.96 -10.88 -3.45
N ARG A 197 5.41 -11.72 -2.54
CA ARG A 197 4.90 -13.06 -2.85
C ARG A 197 3.42 -13.15 -2.44
N PHE A 198 2.54 -13.10 -3.41
CA PHE A 198 1.11 -13.32 -3.18
C PHE A 198 0.80 -14.81 -3.03
N TYR A 199 -0.10 -15.15 -2.10
CA TYR A 199 -0.56 -16.53 -1.93
C TYR A 199 -1.29 -17.04 -3.17
N GLU A 200 -2.16 -16.22 -3.76
CA GLU A 200 -2.77 -16.46 -5.05
C GLU A 200 -2.02 -15.67 -6.14
N ASP A 201 -2.16 -16.08 -7.39
CA ASP A 201 -1.61 -15.34 -8.54
C ASP A 201 -2.33 -14.00 -8.71
N MET A 202 -1.58 -12.90 -8.58
CA MET A 202 -2.07 -11.52 -8.61
C MET A 202 -1.26 -10.66 -9.57
N GLY A 203 -1.96 -9.72 -10.24
CA GLY A 203 -1.30 -8.62 -10.93
C GLY A 203 -0.89 -7.51 -9.98
N ARG A 204 -0.17 -6.50 -10.49
CA ARG A 204 0.25 -5.33 -9.69
C ARG A 204 -0.46 -4.05 -10.15
N PHE A 205 -0.36 -3.71 -11.42
CA PHE A 205 -0.96 -2.51 -11.97
C PHE A 205 -2.21 -2.84 -12.78
N PRO A 206 -3.29 -2.05 -12.68
CA PRO A 206 -4.48 -2.23 -13.51
C PRO A 206 -4.15 -1.92 -14.97
N LYS A 207 -4.82 -2.61 -15.89
CA LYS A 207 -4.85 -2.20 -17.29
C LYS A 207 -5.79 -1.01 -17.41
N ILE A 208 -5.25 0.16 -17.81
CA ILE A 208 -6.00 1.42 -17.88
C ILE A 208 -6.59 1.59 -19.29
N GLU A 209 -7.88 1.92 -19.33
CA GLU A 209 -8.60 2.38 -20.52
C GLU A 209 -8.75 3.91 -20.40
N GLU A 210 -8.13 4.63 -21.33
CA GLU A 210 -8.09 6.11 -21.32
C GLU A 210 -9.38 6.68 -21.93
N ASP A 211 -10.40 6.86 -21.12
CA ASP A 211 -11.69 7.45 -21.49
C ASP A 211 -11.81 8.95 -21.13
N GLU A 212 -10.91 9.46 -20.29
CA GLU A 212 -10.77 10.88 -19.99
C GLU A 212 -9.30 11.24 -19.62
N PRO A 213 -8.91 12.53 -19.58
CA PRO A 213 -7.58 12.92 -19.12
C PRO A 213 -7.36 12.56 -17.65
N PRO A 214 -6.12 12.15 -17.25
CA PRO A 214 -5.79 11.88 -15.85
C PRO A 214 -5.87 13.16 -15.00
N LEU A 215 -6.44 13.04 -13.80
CA LEU A 215 -6.43 14.10 -12.78
C LEU A 215 -5.01 14.33 -12.27
N TYR A 216 -4.37 13.24 -11.86
CA TYR A 216 -2.95 13.13 -11.50
C TYR A 216 -2.38 11.88 -12.14
N LEU A 217 -1.06 11.89 -12.39
CA LEU A 217 -0.36 10.70 -12.88
C LEU A 217 -0.11 9.72 -11.73
N LEU A 218 -0.24 8.43 -12.02
CA LEU A 218 0.19 7.38 -11.11
C LEU A 218 1.72 7.26 -11.13
N CYS A 219 2.30 6.67 -10.12
CA CYS A 219 3.76 6.59 -9.93
C CYS A 219 4.53 5.91 -11.08
N ASN A 220 3.85 5.13 -11.90
CA ASN A 220 4.40 4.46 -13.08
C ASN A 220 4.10 5.17 -14.42
N GLU A 221 3.54 6.38 -14.37
CA GLU A 221 3.12 7.13 -15.57
C GLU A 221 3.93 8.43 -15.78
N TYR A 222 4.87 8.73 -14.92
CA TYR A 222 5.64 9.98 -15.04
C TYR A 222 6.45 10.02 -16.35
N PRO A 223 6.45 11.16 -17.05
CA PRO A 223 7.29 11.32 -18.24
C PRO A 223 8.78 11.33 -17.83
N GLU A 224 9.63 10.94 -18.76
CA GLU A 224 11.08 11.14 -18.64
C GLU A 224 11.40 12.64 -18.51
N ALA A 225 12.57 12.94 -17.92
CA ALA A 225 13.07 14.29 -17.69
C ALA A 225 13.58 14.95 -18.97
#